data_559eb3262bf86808c140385661863f42
#
_entry.id   559eb3262bf86808c140385661863f42
#
_cell.length_a   1.000
_cell.length_b   1.000
_cell.length_c   1.000
_cell.angle_alpha   90.00
_cell.angle_beta   90.00
_cell.angle_gamma   90.00
#
_symmetry.space_group_name_H-M   'P 1'
#
loop_
_entity.id
_entity.type
_entity.pdbx_description
1 polymer ?
#
loop_
_entity_poly.entity_id
_entity_poly.type
_entity_poly.pdbx_seq_one_letter_code
_entity_poly.pdbx_strand_id
1 'polypeptide(L)'
;IKIENIIVNEVFEENNIKSISLLHNNAHLLDDCVVCGSRGWFYDEKQQKTVGDVDYEKIVAREAQRLEISIKAAEELREQNPDFPILVFLHFPPVYADCVCDKILDVLKNHNIKNCFYGHIHNNYSIPREFEYDGISFTMVAADYLNFAPMPVFL
;
A
#
# COMPACT_ATOMS: atom_id res chain seq x y z
N ILE A 1 -16.85 -0.72 -0.85
CA ILE A 1 -15.66 0.12 -0.58
C ILE A 1 -16.05 1.38 0.20
N LYS A 2 -17.07 2.12 -0.21
CA LYS A 2 -17.57 3.28 0.56
C LYS A 2 -18.16 2.89 1.92
N ILE A 3 -18.78 1.73 2.04
CA ILE A 3 -19.49 1.30 3.25
C ILE A 3 -18.52 1.01 4.39
N GLU A 4 -17.43 0.31 4.15
CA GLU A 4 -16.43 -0.04 5.18
C GLU A 4 -15.76 1.22 5.77
N ASN A 5 -15.36 2.16 4.93
CA ASN A 5 -14.79 3.43 5.40
C ASN A 5 -15.82 4.29 6.15
N ILE A 6 -17.09 4.27 5.74
CA ILE A 6 -18.17 4.99 6.42
C ILE A 6 -18.36 4.44 7.84
N ILE A 7 -18.48 3.12 8.01
CA ILE A 7 -18.67 2.49 9.32
C ILE A 7 -17.52 2.79 10.27
N VAL A 8 -16.27 2.69 9.78
CA VAL A 8 -15.09 2.97 10.63
C VAL A 8 -15.04 4.45 11.03
N ASN A 9 -15.33 5.36 10.11
CA ASN A 9 -15.37 6.79 10.41
C ASN A 9 -16.50 7.14 11.39
N GLU A 10 -17.69 6.54 11.25
CA GLU A 10 -18.79 6.69 12.22
C GLU A 10 -18.36 6.24 13.62
N VAL A 11 -17.67 5.11 13.76
CA VAL A 11 -17.12 4.64 15.04
C VAL A 11 -16.09 5.64 15.58
N PHE A 12 -15.23 6.21 14.74
CA PHE A 12 -14.26 7.22 15.17
C PHE A 12 -14.94 8.49 15.66
N GLU A 13 -15.97 8.96 14.96
CA GLU A 13 -16.75 10.14 15.35
C GLU A 13 -17.52 9.91 16.67
N GLU A 14 -18.24 8.80 16.80
CA GLU A 14 -18.99 8.44 18.01
C GLU A 14 -18.10 8.34 19.25
N ASN A 15 -16.83 7.92 19.08
CA ASN A 15 -15.88 7.79 20.17
C ASN A 15 -14.90 8.99 20.28
N ASN A 16 -15.15 10.07 19.54
CA ASN A 16 -14.30 11.27 19.49
C ASN A 16 -12.81 10.97 19.18
N ILE A 17 -12.55 9.98 18.32
CA ILE A 17 -11.22 9.61 17.88
C ILE A 17 -10.84 10.51 16.69
N LYS A 18 -9.92 11.47 16.90
CA LYS A 18 -9.48 12.45 15.90
C LYS A 18 -8.03 12.25 15.44
N SER A 19 -7.29 11.38 16.10
CA SER A 19 -5.87 11.14 15.86
C SER A 19 -5.59 9.98 14.92
N ILE A 20 -6.64 9.30 14.43
CA ILE A 20 -6.53 8.14 13.54
C ILE A 20 -7.30 8.43 12.25
N SER A 21 -6.68 8.17 11.13
CA SER A 21 -7.31 8.20 9.81
C SER A 21 -7.10 6.87 9.11
N LEU A 22 -8.13 6.41 8.40
CA LEU A 22 -8.06 5.15 7.66
C LEU A 22 -7.46 5.38 6.28
N LEU A 23 -6.37 4.68 5.99
CA LEU A 23 -5.79 4.61 4.64
C LEU A 23 -6.33 3.37 3.91
N HIS A 24 -7.34 3.57 3.05
CA HIS A 24 -7.96 2.50 2.29
C HIS A 24 -8.52 2.98 0.95
N ASN A 25 -7.75 2.87 -0.11
CA ASN A 25 -8.07 3.37 -1.45
C ASN A 25 -8.31 4.89 -1.51
N ASN A 26 -7.69 5.63 -0.63
CA ASN A 26 -7.70 7.08 -0.49
C ASN A 26 -6.28 7.60 -0.29
N ALA A 27 -6.13 8.90 -0.04
CA ALA A 27 -4.85 9.53 0.25
C ALA A 27 -4.98 10.56 1.37
N HIS A 28 -3.88 10.84 2.04
CA HIS A 28 -3.78 11.88 3.07
C HIS A 28 -2.53 12.72 2.86
N LEU A 29 -2.67 14.04 2.98
CA LEU A 29 -1.56 14.97 3.01
C LEU A 29 -0.99 15.00 4.43
N LEU A 30 0.32 14.84 4.55
CA LEU A 30 1.09 15.03 5.79
C LEU A 30 1.96 16.28 5.67
N ASP A 31 2.78 16.55 6.68
CA ASP A 31 3.56 17.79 6.75
C ASP A 31 4.58 17.94 5.62
N ASP A 32 5.12 16.83 5.11
CA ASP A 32 6.23 16.78 4.14
C ASP A 32 6.06 15.72 3.04
N CYS A 33 4.94 15.01 3.02
CA CYS A 33 4.65 14.00 2.01
C CYS A 33 3.14 13.77 1.82
N VAL A 34 2.79 13.02 0.79
CA VAL A 34 1.44 12.48 0.62
C VAL A 34 1.49 10.96 0.76
N VAL A 35 0.62 10.41 1.60
CA VAL A 35 0.50 8.95 1.76
C VAL A 35 -0.76 8.46 1.05
N CYS A 36 -0.64 7.33 0.37
CA CYS A 36 -1.75 6.65 -0.29
C CYS A 36 -1.55 5.15 -0.26
N GLY A 37 -2.57 4.38 -0.63
CA GLY A 37 -2.42 2.94 -0.67
C GLY A 37 -3.72 2.18 -0.72
N SER A 38 -3.57 0.90 -0.86
CA SER A 38 -4.64 -0.08 -0.92
C SER A 38 -4.20 -1.38 -0.25
N ARG A 39 -5.07 -2.37 -0.23
CA ARG A 39 -4.67 -3.69 0.25
C ARG A 39 -3.64 -4.35 -0.67
N GLY A 40 -3.69 -4.10 -1.99
CA GLY A 40 -3.00 -4.91 -2.98
C GLY A 40 -3.58 -6.33 -3.04
N TRP A 41 -2.83 -7.28 -3.60
CA TRP A 41 -3.19 -8.69 -3.60
C TRP A 41 -1.94 -9.56 -3.66
N PHE A 42 -2.13 -10.88 -3.49
CA PHE A 42 -1.05 -11.86 -3.59
C PHE A 42 -0.26 -11.70 -4.90
N TYR A 43 1.04 -11.83 -4.80
CA TYR A 43 1.96 -11.72 -5.93
C TYR A 43 1.89 -12.90 -6.89
N ASP A 44 1.25 -14.02 -6.50
CA ASP A 44 1.06 -15.17 -7.37
C ASP A 44 -0.27 -15.92 -7.04
N GLU A 45 -0.84 -16.57 -8.06
CA GLU A 45 -2.09 -17.31 -7.96
C GLU A 45 -2.00 -18.51 -7.01
N LYS A 46 -0.82 -19.15 -6.89
CA LYS A 46 -0.64 -20.32 -6.02
C LYS A 46 -0.78 -19.93 -4.56
N GLN A 47 -0.28 -18.75 -4.17
CA GLN A 47 -0.44 -18.23 -2.82
C GLN A 47 -1.90 -17.92 -2.51
N GLN A 48 -2.63 -17.36 -3.47
CA GLN A 48 -4.06 -17.10 -3.30
C GLN A 48 -4.86 -18.37 -3.06
N LYS A 49 -4.55 -19.47 -3.76
CA LYS A 49 -5.27 -20.76 -3.62
C LYS A 49 -5.24 -21.31 -2.19
N THR A 50 -4.33 -20.85 -1.35
CA THR A 50 -4.29 -21.21 0.07
C THR A 50 -5.46 -20.61 0.87
N VAL A 51 -6.07 -19.54 0.39
CA VAL A 51 -7.16 -18.82 1.06
C VAL A 51 -8.52 -18.94 0.38
N GLY A 52 -8.60 -19.60 -0.76
CA GLY A 52 -9.86 -19.86 -1.45
C GLY A 52 -9.77 -19.97 -2.96
N ASP A 53 -10.77 -20.60 -3.55
CA ASP A 53 -10.91 -20.73 -5.01
C ASP A 53 -11.68 -19.52 -5.56
N VAL A 54 -10.94 -18.45 -5.81
CA VAL A 54 -11.46 -17.20 -6.37
C VAL A 54 -10.66 -16.81 -7.62
N ASP A 55 -11.30 -16.10 -8.53
CA ASP A 55 -10.69 -15.63 -9.78
C ASP A 55 -9.58 -14.62 -9.49
N TYR A 56 -8.33 -15.10 -9.52
CA TYR A 56 -7.12 -14.32 -9.24
C TYR A 56 -7.02 -13.09 -10.13
N GLU A 57 -7.18 -13.26 -11.43
CA GLU A 57 -7.04 -12.19 -12.42
C GLU A 57 -8.06 -11.06 -12.20
N LYS A 58 -9.29 -11.44 -11.88
CA LYS A 58 -10.35 -10.47 -11.58
C LYS A 58 -10.07 -9.70 -10.29
N ILE A 59 -9.54 -10.37 -9.26
CA ILE A 59 -9.23 -9.70 -8.00
C ILE A 59 -8.04 -8.76 -8.19
N VAL A 60 -6.96 -9.22 -8.83
CA VAL A 60 -5.77 -8.39 -9.08
C VAL A 60 -6.15 -7.16 -9.92
N ALA A 61 -6.95 -7.33 -10.97
CA ALA A 61 -7.41 -6.18 -11.78
C ALA A 61 -8.19 -5.16 -10.94
N ARG A 62 -9.05 -5.63 -10.03
CA ARG A 62 -9.80 -4.75 -9.13
C ARG A 62 -8.89 -4.05 -8.11
N GLU A 63 -7.90 -4.74 -7.56
CA GLU A 63 -6.97 -4.13 -6.61
C GLU A 63 -6.03 -3.13 -7.30
N ALA A 64 -5.62 -3.39 -8.54
CA ALA A 64 -4.89 -2.42 -9.35
C ALA A 64 -5.71 -1.14 -9.59
N GLN A 65 -7.00 -1.25 -9.94
CA GLN A 65 -7.89 -0.09 -10.06
C GLN A 65 -8.05 0.69 -8.75
N ARG A 66 -8.11 0.00 -7.61
CA ARG A 66 -8.19 0.64 -6.28
C ARG A 66 -6.93 1.41 -5.95
N LEU A 67 -5.77 0.82 -6.25
CA LEU A 67 -4.48 1.49 -6.07
C LEU A 67 -4.38 2.73 -6.96
N GLU A 68 -4.78 2.62 -8.23
CA GLU A 68 -4.80 3.76 -9.16
C GLU A 68 -5.69 4.91 -8.65
N ILE A 69 -6.88 4.61 -8.13
CA ILE A 69 -7.75 5.62 -7.51
C ILE A 69 -7.06 6.30 -6.33
N SER A 70 -6.39 5.53 -5.49
CA SER A 70 -5.66 6.03 -4.33
C SER A 70 -4.50 6.95 -4.73
N ILE A 71 -3.72 6.55 -5.75
CA ILE A 71 -2.59 7.35 -6.23
C ILE A 71 -3.08 8.64 -6.90
N LYS A 72 -4.14 8.59 -7.72
CA LYS A 72 -4.74 9.80 -8.31
C LYS A 72 -5.20 10.80 -7.25
N ALA A 73 -5.82 10.32 -6.18
CA ALA A 73 -6.17 11.18 -5.04
C ALA A 73 -4.92 11.79 -4.38
N ALA A 74 -3.81 11.06 -4.31
CA ALA A 74 -2.54 11.59 -3.80
C ALA A 74 -1.94 12.64 -4.74
N GLU A 75 -2.01 12.43 -6.04
CA GLU A 75 -1.56 13.41 -7.04
C GLU A 75 -2.35 14.72 -6.95
N GLU A 76 -3.67 14.65 -6.79
CA GLU A 76 -4.53 15.83 -6.56
C GLU A 76 -4.14 16.58 -5.29
N LEU A 77 -3.90 15.88 -4.17
CA LEU A 77 -3.44 16.50 -2.92
C LEU A 77 -2.06 17.14 -3.05
N ARG A 78 -1.18 16.56 -3.88
CA ARG A 78 0.16 17.08 -4.12
C ARG A 78 0.21 18.33 -5.00
N GLU A 79 -0.83 18.67 -5.74
CA GLU A 79 -0.83 19.84 -6.65
C GLU A 79 -0.38 21.15 -5.98
N GLN A 80 -0.70 21.34 -4.69
CA GLN A 80 -0.29 22.53 -3.92
C GLN A 80 1.14 22.42 -3.34
N ASN A 81 1.73 21.22 -3.34
CA ASN A 81 3.05 20.93 -2.81
C ASN A 81 3.78 19.97 -3.76
N PRO A 82 4.17 20.42 -4.97
CA PRO A 82 4.64 19.55 -6.05
C PRO A 82 5.95 18.81 -5.72
N ASP A 83 6.72 19.28 -4.77
CA ASP A 83 7.98 18.67 -4.34
C ASP A 83 7.75 17.53 -3.31
N PHE A 84 6.54 17.39 -2.77
CA PHE A 84 6.25 16.34 -1.80
C PHE A 84 6.28 14.96 -2.47
N PRO A 85 7.00 13.99 -1.91
CA PRO A 85 6.96 12.63 -2.40
C PRO A 85 5.60 11.99 -2.11
N ILE A 86 5.16 11.10 -3.02
CA ILE A 86 4.04 10.20 -2.77
C ILE A 86 4.60 8.88 -2.25
N LEU A 87 4.16 8.49 -1.07
CA LEU A 87 4.50 7.23 -0.42
C LEU A 87 3.33 6.26 -0.52
N VAL A 88 3.55 5.12 -1.16
CA VAL A 88 2.51 4.10 -1.34
C VAL A 88 2.63 3.02 -0.28
N PHE A 89 1.51 2.70 0.38
CA PHE A 89 1.42 1.63 1.37
C PHE A 89 0.49 0.53 0.88
N LEU A 90 1.00 -0.70 0.84
CA LEU A 90 0.27 -1.91 0.47
C LEU A 90 0.31 -2.93 1.61
N HIS A 91 -0.75 -3.71 1.76
CA HIS A 91 -0.65 -4.88 2.66
C HIS A 91 0.14 -5.99 2.00
N PHE A 92 -0.22 -6.39 0.78
CA PHE A 92 0.49 -7.43 0.04
C PHE A 92 1.66 -6.85 -0.76
N PRO A 93 2.85 -7.48 -0.75
CA PRO A 93 3.97 -7.05 -1.58
C PRO A 93 3.66 -7.28 -3.07
N PRO A 94 3.88 -6.28 -3.94
CA PRO A 94 3.73 -6.48 -5.39
C PRO A 94 4.91 -7.23 -6.01
N VAL A 95 6.05 -7.25 -5.33
CA VAL A 95 7.24 -8.01 -5.69
C VAL A 95 7.73 -8.78 -4.46
N TYR A 96 7.92 -10.07 -4.58
CA TYR A 96 8.42 -10.91 -3.49
C TYR A 96 9.14 -12.15 -4.04
N ALA A 97 10.39 -12.35 -3.62
CA ALA A 97 11.28 -13.37 -4.19
C ALA A 97 11.32 -13.27 -5.72
N ASP A 98 11.01 -14.35 -6.44
CA ASP A 98 11.02 -14.38 -7.90
C ASP A 98 9.62 -14.09 -8.52
N CYS A 99 8.67 -13.65 -7.71
CA CYS A 99 7.29 -13.41 -8.14
C CYS A 99 6.99 -11.90 -8.23
N VAL A 100 6.28 -11.50 -9.29
CA VAL A 100 5.87 -10.13 -9.54
C VAL A 100 4.39 -10.10 -9.88
N CYS A 101 3.66 -9.20 -9.23
CA CYS A 101 2.29 -8.85 -9.58
C CYS A 101 2.32 -7.70 -10.60
N ASP A 102 2.47 -8.02 -11.88
CA ASP A 102 2.68 -7.04 -12.97
C ASP A 102 1.63 -5.94 -12.95
N LYS A 103 0.34 -6.25 -12.78
CA LYS A 103 -0.75 -5.27 -12.79
C LYS A 103 -0.62 -4.21 -11.68
N ILE A 104 -0.16 -4.60 -10.51
CA ILE A 104 0.11 -3.66 -9.41
C ILE A 104 1.39 -2.86 -9.69
N LEU A 105 2.44 -3.54 -10.15
CA LEU A 105 3.70 -2.90 -10.50
C LEU A 105 3.52 -1.85 -11.62
N ASP A 106 2.74 -2.18 -12.65
CA ASP A 106 2.45 -1.26 -13.76
C ASP A 106 1.75 0.02 -13.28
N VAL A 107 0.81 -0.08 -12.33
CA VAL A 107 0.19 1.11 -11.73
C VAL A 107 1.23 1.99 -11.05
N LEU A 108 2.12 1.42 -10.22
CA LEU A 108 3.18 2.16 -9.56
C LEU A 108 4.10 2.87 -10.57
N LYS A 109 4.50 2.17 -11.64
CA LYS A 109 5.38 2.71 -12.69
C LYS A 109 4.70 3.81 -13.49
N ASN A 110 3.46 3.63 -13.90
CA ASN A 110 2.70 4.60 -14.71
C ASN A 110 2.51 5.93 -13.98
N HIS A 111 2.49 5.92 -12.65
CA HIS A 111 2.40 7.12 -11.80
C HIS A 111 3.76 7.58 -11.25
N ASN A 112 4.89 7.04 -11.75
CA ASN A 112 6.25 7.39 -11.32
C ASN A 112 6.47 7.28 -9.81
N ILE A 113 5.83 6.33 -9.14
CA ILE A 113 6.03 6.07 -7.72
C ILE A 113 7.48 5.62 -7.48
N LYS A 114 8.12 6.18 -6.47
CA LYS A 114 9.51 5.87 -6.10
C LYS A 114 9.62 5.05 -4.83
N ASN A 115 8.63 5.15 -3.93
CA ASN A 115 8.67 4.49 -2.63
C ASN A 115 7.37 3.71 -2.38
N CYS A 116 7.50 2.41 -2.18
CA CYS A 116 6.40 1.50 -1.86
C CYS A 116 6.72 0.72 -0.59
N PHE A 117 5.86 0.85 0.40
CA PHE A 117 5.94 0.15 1.68
C PHE A 117 4.93 -1.00 1.70
N TYR A 118 5.32 -2.15 2.25
CA TYR A 118 4.43 -3.31 2.28
C TYR A 118 4.57 -4.10 3.59
N GLY A 119 3.51 -4.83 3.94
CA GLY A 119 3.46 -5.72 5.10
C GLY A 119 3.31 -7.18 4.70
N HIS A 120 2.33 -7.86 5.30
CA HIS A 120 1.88 -9.23 5.03
C HIS A 120 2.87 -10.34 5.40
N ILE A 121 4.16 -10.19 5.09
CA ILE A 121 5.16 -11.24 5.30
C ILE A 121 5.56 -11.29 6.77
N HIS A 122 5.19 -12.38 7.43
CA HIS A 122 5.51 -12.65 8.82
C HIS A 122 6.47 -13.83 8.95
N ASN A 123 7.24 -13.85 10.05
CA ASN A 123 8.17 -14.94 10.39
C ASN A 123 9.26 -15.22 9.32
N ASN A 124 9.55 -14.26 8.46
CA ASN A 124 10.66 -14.36 7.51
C ASN A 124 11.60 -13.16 7.65
N TYR A 125 12.58 -13.29 8.52
CA TYR A 125 13.55 -12.25 8.87
C TYR A 125 14.84 -12.31 8.03
N SER A 126 14.94 -13.27 7.12
CA SER A 126 16.11 -13.45 6.25
C SER A 126 16.08 -12.65 4.96
N ILE A 127 14.92 -12.09 4.59
CA ILE A 127 14.79 -11.24 3.42
C ILE A 127 15.29 -9.82 3.73
N PRO A 128 15.85 -9.10 2.74
CA PRO A 128 16.26 -7.72 2.93
C PRO A 128 15.02 -6.85 3.23
N ARG A 129 15.18 -5.92 4.20
CA ARG A 129 14.11 -4.95 4.51
C ARG A 129 13.79 -4.05 3.33
N GLU A 130 14.83 -3.65 2.62
CA GLU A 130 14.72 -2.74 1.49
C GLU A 130 15.40 -3.36 0.27
N PHE A 131 14.76 -3.21 -0.89
CA PHE A 131 15.33 -3.57 -2.17
C PHE A 131 14.76 -2.66 -3.27
N GLU A 132 15.47 -2.58 -4.37
CA GLU A 132 15.03 -1.83 -5.56
C GLU A 132 14.59 -2.81 -6.64
N TYR A 133 13.47 -2.50 -7.28
CA TYR A 133 12.98 -3.21 -8.45
C TYR A 133 12.34 -2.22 -9.44
N ASP A 134 12.77 -2.25 -10.69
CA ASP A 134 12.29 -1.36 -11.76
C ASP A 134 12.31 0.15 -11.39
N GLY A 135 13.30 0.60 -10.60
CA GLY A 135 13.47 2.01 -10.17
C GLY A 135 12.48 2.44 -9.07
N ILE A 136 11.87 1.47 -8.37
CA ILE A 136 11.03 1.66 -7.19
C ILE A 136 11.71 1.02 -5.99
N SER A 137 11.85 1.78 -4.91
CA SER A 137 12.30 1.26 -3.62
C SER A 137 11.14 0.60 -2.89
N PHE A 138 11.30 -0.67 -2.53
CA PHE A 138 10.34 -1.44 -1.75
C PHE A 138 10.85 -1.64 -0.34
N THR A 139 10.05 -1.27 0.66
CA THR A 139 10.41 -1.38 2.08
C THR A 139 9.40 -2.22 2.84
N MET A 140 9.85 -3.27 3.51
CA MET A 140 9.02 -4.09 4.36
C MET A 140 8.80 -3.43 5.73
N VAL A 141 7.52 -3.29 6.11
CA VAL A 141 7.08 -2.66 7.36
C VAL A 141 6.18 -3.58 8.19
N ALA A 142 6.30 -4.91 8.01
CA ALA A 142 5.59 -5.86 8.86
C ALA A 142 6.00 -5.68 10.32
N ALA A 143 5.03 -5.64 11.23
CA ALA A 143 5.24 -5.26 12.61
C ALA A 143 6.24 -6.17 13.35
N ASP A 144 6.16 -7.48 13.15
CA ASP A 144 7.08 -8.46 13.72
C ASP A 144 8.50 -8.32 13.16
N TYR A 145 8.64 -8.00 11.87
CA TYR A 145 9.94 -7.72 11.25
C TYR A 145 10.60 -6.48 11.86
N LEU A 146 9.82 -5.47 12.21
CA LEU A 146 10.28 -4.26 12.88
C LEU A 146 10.40 -4.40 14.41
N ASN A 147 10.23 -5.61 14.97
CA ASN A 147 10.18 -5.84 16.41
C ASN A 147 9.14 -4.93 17.12
N PHE A 148 8.04 -4.63 16.46
CA PHE A 148 6.97 -3.73 16.94
C PHE A 148 7.46 -2.31 17.28
N ALA A 149 8.59 -1.89 16.72
CA ALA A 149 9.10 -0.54 16.86
C ALA A 149 8.77 0.31 15.61
N PRO A 150 8.27 1.55 15.77
CA PRO A 150 8.06 2.43 14.64
C PRO A 150 9.37 2.70 13.89
N MET A 151 9.30 2.66 12.57
CA MET A 151 10.43 2.97 11.70
C MET A 151 10.29 4.41 11.19
N PRO A 152 11.30 5.28 11.36
CA PRO A 152 11.28 6.59 10.73
C PRO A 152 11.45 6.45 9.22
N VAL A 153 10.72 7.24 8.45
CA VAL A 153 10.89 7.40 7.00
C VAL A 153 11.59 8.73 6.78
N PHE A 154 12.79 8.69 6.21
CA PHE A 154 13.54 9.89 5.83
C PHE A 154 13.27 10.17 4.35
N LEU A 155 12.83 11.38 4.03
CA LEU A 155 12.42 11.83 2.70
C LEU A 155 13.48 12.72 2.07
#